data_4480eebf87f567d372bf6c8b969fe36a
#
_entry.id   4480eebf87f567d372bf6c8b969fe36a
#
_cell.length_a   1.000
_cell.length_b   1.000
_cell.length_c   1.000
_cell.angle_alpha   90.00
_cell.angle_beta   90.00
_cell.angle_gamma   90.00
#
_symmetry.space_group_name_H-M   'P 1'
#
loop_
_entity.id
_entity.type
_entity.pdbx_description
1 polymer ?
#
loop_
_entity_poly.entity_id
_entity_poly.type
_entity_poly.pdbx_seq_one_letter_code
_entity_poly.pdbx_strand_id
1 'polypeptide(L)'
;EARGAKVAVKYNGAKDVIITVTQKAGNAGDYDVEFKAKRFEGIYFGQEYSDNYNYYIVLSDYGLDFKANPKANGTYYYFDIYSATAGDEEYPVLPNGTYTLDSANTYGDGTLSEEGSFFGIMNAEGKFAKSINFKNATVTVENEKFVAIIEMTNGETHYVTYEGDLLVDSDYIYSTFNEDFTFAIENANITATNYGDVYEVGKQAWYIEAVKGNDLFKIEVLANSAATPEGVYTKFTGGNYEDKYIAGYIDEDGLQGTWYAKLTG
;
A
#
# COMPACT_ATOMS: atom_id res chain seq x y z
N GLU A 1 -10.50 18.83 12.18
CA GLU A 1 -10.65 18.91 13.66
C GLU A 1 -12.10 18.83 14.07
N ALA A 2 -12.40 18.00 15.10
CA ALA A 2 -13.73 17.96 15.70
C ALA A 2 -14.03 19.30 16.38
N ARG A 3 -15.18 19.89 16.08
CA ARG A 3 -15.61 21.15 16.71
C ARG A 3 -16.88 20.93 17.49
N GLY A 4 -16.96 21.51 18.68
CA GLY A 4 -18.17 21.48 19.53
C GLY A 4 -18.60 22.89 19.90
N ALA A 5 -19.90 23.16 19.84
CA ALA A 5 -20.51 24.38 20.33
C ALA A 5 -21.65 24.04 21.26
N LYS A 6 -21.83 24.86 22.34
CA LYS A 6 -22.98 24.81 23.20
C LYS A 6 -23.83 26.04 22.94
N VAL A 7 -25.09 25.83 22.56
CA VAL A 7 -26.06 26.90 22.39
C VAL A 7 -27.06 26.85 23.54
N ALA A 8 -27.12 27.91 24.33
CA ALA A 8 -28.11 28.06 25.38
C ALA A 8 -29.33 28.81 24.84
N VAL A 9 -30.48 28.15 24.83
CA VAL A 9 -31.76 28.77 24.51
C VAL A 9 -32.38 29.22 25.83
N LYS A 10 -32.57 30.54 25.98
CA LYS A 10 -33.14 31.16 27.17
C LYS A 10 -34.54 31.73 26.87
N TYR A 11 -35.49 31.40 27.70
CA TYR A 11 -36.83 31.99 27.67
C TYR A 11 -37.21 32.47 29.09
N ASN A 12 -37.77 33.69 29.16
CA ASN A 12 -38.06 34.33 30.44
C ASN A 12 -39.12 33.48 31.21
N GLY A 13 -38.72 32.97 32.39
CA GLY A 13 -39.58 32.14 33.24
C GLY A 13 -39.51 30.62 32.96
N ALA A 14 -38.63 30.15 32.08
CA ALA A 14 -38.37 28.75 31.81
C ALA A 14 -36.93 28.37 32.12
N LYS A 15 -36.70 27.08 32.32
CA LYS A 15 -35.35 26.54 32.55
C LYS A 15 -34.54 26.58 31.24
N ASP A 16 -33.31 27.06 31.32
CA ASP A 16 -32.40 27.12 30.15
C ASP A 16 -32.25 25.73 29.49
N VAL A 17 -32.38 25.67 28.18
CA VAL A 17 -32.13 24.48 27.38
C VAL A 17 -30.73 24.62 26.74
N ILE A 18 -29.83 23.72 27.08
CA ILE A 18 -28.51 23.68 26.46
C ILE A 18 -28.50 22.63 25.35
N ILE A 19 -28.30 23.08 24.13
CA ILE A 19 -28.13 22.23 22.96
C ILE A 19 -26.62 22.10 22.72
N THR A 20 -26.08 20.88 22.80
CA THR A 20 -24.72 20.59 22.43
C THR A 20 -24.69 20.19 20.96
N VAL A 21 -24.08 21.00 20.14
CA VAL A 21 -23.81 20.68 18.73
C VAL A 21 -22.41 20.17 18.65
N THR A 22 -22.26 18.91 18.26
CA THR A 22 -20.96 18.29 18.04
C THR A 22 -20.80 18.07 16.54
N GLN A 23 -19.86 18.77 15.93
CA GLN A 23 -19.41 18.46 14.58
C GLN A 23 -18.31 17.43 14.72
N LYS A 24 -18.50 16.23 14.18
CA LYS A 24 -17.40 15.28 14.04
C LYS A 24 -16.30 15.94 13.20
N ALA A 25 -15.04 15.64 13.50
CA ALA A 25 -13.97 15.99 12.58
C ALA A 25 -14.40 15.46 11.21
N GLY A 26 -14.57 16.35 10.28
CA GLY A 26 -14.98 15.94 8.95
C GLY A 26 -13.84 15.18 8.29
N ASN A 27 -14.06 13.91 8.05
CA ASN A 27 -13.56 13.20 6.89
C ASN A 27 -14.70 12.96 5.89
N ALA A 28 -15.81 13.62 6.08
CA ALA A 28 -16.93 13.58 5.17
C ALA A 28 -17.09 14.96 4.53
N GLY A 29 -16.26 15.24 3.50
CA GLY A 29 -16.75 16.03 2.40
C GLY A 29 -17.83 15.18 1.70
N ASP A 30 -18.82 15.80 1.07
CA ASP A 30 -19.68 15.09 0.12
C ASP A 30 -18.82 14.74 -1.09
N TYR A 31 -18.18 13.55 -1.05
CA TYR A 31 -17.42 13.01 -2.17
C TYR A 31 -18.36 12.16 -3.03
N ASP A 32 -18.21 12.26 -4.35
CA ASP A 32 -18.97 11.43 -5.29
C ASP A 32 -18.55 9.97 -5.21
N VAL A 33 -17.26 9.74 -4.87
CA VAL A 33 -16.68 8.40 -4.71
C VAL A 33 -15.81 8.36 -3.46
N GLU A 34 -16.08 7.40 -2.58
CA GLU A 34 -15.17 6.99 -1.51
C GLU A 34 -14.57 5.62 -1.85
N PHE A 35 -13.24 5.55 -1.95
CA PHE A 35 -12.53 4.33 -2.29
C PHE A 35 -11.50 4.00 -1.22
N LYS A 36 -11.66 2.82 -0.60
CA LYS A 36 -10.65 2.25 0.30
C LYS A 36 -9.86 1.21 -0.47
N ALA A 37 -8.63 1.55 -0.81
CA ALA A 37 -7.73 0.64 -1.52
C ALA A 37 -7.38 -0.58 -0.64
N LYS A 38 -7.25 -1.73 -1.27
CA LYS A 38 -6.80 -2.98 -0.65
C LYS A 38 -5.33 -3.26 -0.92
N ARG A 39 -4.78 -2.62 -1.96
CA ARG A 39 -3.39 -2.79 -2.40
C ARG A 39 -2.74 -1.42 -2.54
N PHE A 40 -1.50 -1.38 -2.10
CA PHE A 40 -0.55 -0.30 -2.32
C PHE A 40 0.66 -0.93 -2.99
N GLU A 41 0.91 -0.54 -4.21
CA GLU A 41 1.98 -1.06 -5.05
C GLU A 41 2.64 0.11 -5.76
N GLY A 42 3.85 -0.04 -6.25
CA GLY A 42 4.50 1.03 -6.96
C GLY A 42 5.97 0.74 -7.26
N ILE A 43 6.60 1.70 -7.93
CA ILE A 43 8.01 1.64 -8.29
C ILE A 43 8.69 2.90 -7.80
N TYR A 44 9.86 2.73 -7.21
CA TYR A 44 10.77 3.83 -6.86
C TYR A 44 11.80 3.98 -7.98
N PHE A 45 11.76 5.10 -8.68
CA PHE A 45 12.67 5.42 -9.77
C PHE A 45 13.89 6.26 -9.33
N GLY A 46 13.99 6.59 -8.04
CA GLY A 46 15.07 7.47 -7.59
C GLY A 46 15.02 8.82 -8.30
N GLN A 47 16.17 9.31 -8.73
CA GLN A 47 16.34 10.59 -9.44
C GLN A 47 16.39 10.43 -10.97
N GLU A 48 15.69 9.46 -11.55
CA GLU A 48 15.75 9.20 -12.99
C GLU A 48 15.17 10.36 -13.82
N TYR A 49 14.13 11.04 -13.29
CA TYR A 49 13.37 12.05 -14.04
C TYR A 49 13.63 13.49 -13.59
N SER A 50 14.19 13.70 -12.40
CA SER A 50 14.47 15.03 -11.85
C SER A 50 15.50 14.98 -10.73
N ASP A 51 15.84 16.14 -10.15
CA ASP A 51 16.67 16.26 -8.94
C ASP A 51 15.92 15.77 -7.68
N ASN A 52 14.60 15.52 -7.76
CA ASN A 52 13.80 14.93 -6.71
C ASN A 52 13.57 13.45 -6.97
N TYR A 53 13.25 12.72 -5.92
CA TYR A 53 13.04 11.27 -5.95
C TYR A 53 11.61 10.94 -6.36
N ASN A 54 11.46 10.09 -7.36
CA ASN A 54 10.17 9.70 -7.93
C ASN A 54 9.66 8.41 -7.31
N TYR A 55 8.39 8.46 -6.86
CA TYR A 55 7.62 7.35 -6.33
C TYR A 55 6.35 7.20 -7.16
N TYR A 56 6.30 6.21 -8.02
CA TYR A 56 5.12 5.91 -8.82
C TYR A 56 4.22 4.92 -8.08
N ILE A 57 3.11 5.39 -7.55
CA ILE A 57 2.22 4.66 -6.66
C ILE A 57 0.96 4.23 -7.38
N VAL A 58 0.51 3.00 -7.13
CA VAL A 58 -0.76 2.44 -7.61
C VAL A 58 -1.59 1.97 -6.43
N LEU A 59 -2.72 2.60 -6.20
CA LEU A 59 -3.73 2.16 -5.25
C LEU A 59 -4.84 1.42 -5.98
N SER A 60 -5.22 0.23 -5.50
CA SER A 60 -6.22 -0.59 -6.18
C SER A 60 -7.02 -1.48 -5.23
N ASP A 61 -8.09 -2.07 -5.74
CA ASP A 61 -8.85 -3.13 -5.09
C ASP A 61 -8.31 -4.53 -5.40
N TYR A 62 -7.66 -4.72 -6.59
CA TYR A 62 -7.22 -6.03 -7.05
C TYR A 62 -5.70 -6.21 -7.18
N GLY A 63 -4.93 -5.12 -7.17
CA GLY A 63 -3.49 -5.14 -7.38
C GLY A 63 -3.08 -5.35 -8.84
N LEU A 64 -1.79 -5.43 -9.05
CA LEU A 64 -1.17 -5.63 -10.36
C LEU A 64 -0.88 -7.13 -10.57
N ASP A 65 -0.70 -7.54 -11.84
CA ASP A 65 -0.22 -8.88 -12.17
C ASP A 65 1.32 -8.94 -12.11
N PHE A 66 1.90 -10.11 -12.39
CA PHE A 66 3.35 -10.33 -12.35
C PHE A 66 4.14 -9.55 -13.43
N LYS A 67 3.47 -8.86 -14.33
CA LYS A 67 4.06 -7.94 -15.33
C LYS A 67 3.73 -6.50 -15.03
N ALA A 68 3.30 -6.21 -13.83
CA ALA A 68 2.86 -4.88 -13.40
C ALA A 68 1.65 -4.34 -14.17
N ASN A 69 0.86 -5.19 -14.81
CA ASN A 69 -0.36 -4.75 -15.46
C ASN A 69 -1.54 -4.74 -14.49
N PRO A 70 -2.46 -3.79 -14.61
CA PRO A 70 -3.70 -3.80 -13.86
C PRO A 70 -4.55 -5.02 -14.21
N LYS A 71 -5.09 -5.71 -13.20
CA LYS A 71 -5.93 -6.89 -13.37
C LYS A 71 -7.32 -6.52 -13.90
N ALA A 72 -7.94 -7.44 -14.65
CA ALA A 72 -9.28 -7.26 -15.18
C ALA A 72 -10.30 -6.97 -14.07
N ASN A 73 -11.28 -6.11 -14.37
CA ASN A 73 -12.36 -5.65 -13.50
C ASN A 73 -11.91 -4.86 -12.25
N GLY A 74 -10.63 -4.51 -12.15
CA GLY A 74 -10.09 -3.73 -11.03
C GLY A 74 -10.27 -2.22 -11.19
N THR A 75 -10.18 -1.53 -10.07
CA THR A 75 -10.20 -0.07 -9.95
C THR A 75 -8.82 0.40 -9.51
N TYR A 76 -8.28 1.40 -10.18
CA TYR A 76 -6.89 1.83 -10.04
C TYR A 76 -6.79 3.35 -9.95
N TYR A 77 -5.96 3.83 -9.04
CA TYR A 77 -5.53 5.21 -8.92
C TYR A 77 -4.01 5.24 -9.02
N TYR A 78 -3.49 5.99 -9.96
CA TYR A 78 -2.07 6.17 -10.21
C TYR A 78 -1.65 7.54 -9.70
N PHE A 79 -0.53 7.58 -8.98
CA PHE A 79 0.04 8.81 -8.42
C PHE A 79 1.53 8.84 -8.73
N ASP A 80 1.94 9.81 -9.50
CA ASP A 80 3.34 10.05 -9.87
C ASP A 80 3.94 11.12 -8.95
N ILE A 81 4.48 10.67 -7.82
CA ILE A 81 4.88 11.50 -6.67
C ILE A 81 6.35 11.84 -6.73
N TYR A 82 6.68 13.12 -6.41
CA TYR A 82 8.04 13.61 -6.28
C TYR A 82 8.31 14.15 -4.89
N SER A 83 9.44 13.74 -4.30
CA SER A 83 9.88 14.13 -2.96
C SER A 83 11.38 14.45 -2.93
N ALA A 84 11.79 15.44 -2.15
CA ALA A 84 13.20 15.68 -1.86
C ALA A 84 13.82 14.58 -0.96
N THR A 85 12.99 13.73 -0.34
CA THR A 85 13.44 12.64 0.50
C THR A 85 13.71 11.39 -0.33
N ALA A 86 14.95 10.89 -0.28
CA ALA A 86 15.34 9.62 -0.89
C ALA A 86 14.63 8.45 -0.20
N GLY A 87 14.24 7.46 -0.99
CA GLY A 87 13.94 6.13 -0.47
C GLY A 87 15.22 5.35 -0.16
N ASP A 88 15.08 4.32 0.65
CA ASP A 88 16.10 3.28 0.72
C ASP A 88 16.22 2.57 -0.64
N GLU A 89 17.43 2.19 -1.05
CA GLU A 89 17.64 1.57 -2.37
C GLU A 89 16.98 0.19 -2.48
N GLU A 90 16.90 -0.54 -1.38
CA GLU A 90 16.38 -1.91 -1.33
C GLU A 90 14.92 -1.96 -0.83
N TYR A 91 14.56 -1.06 0.10
CA TYR A 91 13.25 -1.01 0.72
C TYR A 91 12.70 0.42 0.77
N PRO A 92 12.45 1.04 -0.39
CA PRO A 92 11.99 2.42 -0.43
C PRO A 92 10.57 2.53 0.12
N VAL A 93 10.37 3.41 1.08
CA VAL A 93 9.07 3.73 1.66
C VAL A 93 8.65 5.12 1.22
N LEU A 94 7.39 5.28 0.80
CA LEU A 94 6.86 6.59 0.45
C LEU A 94 6.94 7.53 1.67
N PRO A 95 7.65 8.68 1.57
CA PRO A 95 7.85 9.57 2.70
C PRO A 95 6.55 10.20 3.21
N ASN A 96 6.48 10.45 4.53
CA ASN A 96 5.44 11.29 5.09
C ASN A 96 5.49 12.69 4.50
N GLY A 97 4.34 13.25 4.14
CA GLY A 97 4.28 14.56 3.53
C GLY A 97 2.92 14.90 2.96
N THR A 98 2.84 16.05 2.35
CA THR A 98 1.69 16.49 1.55
C THR A 98 2.16 16.75 0.14
N TYR A 99 1.51 16.12 -0.82
CA TYR A 99 1.83 16.20 -2.25
C TYR A 99 0.63 16.76 -3.00
N THR A 100 0.86 17.73 -3.87
CA THR A 100 -0.20 18.41 -4.63
C THR A 100 0.01 18.26 -6.11
N LEU A 101 -1.08 18.14 -6.87
CA LEU A 101 -1.01 18.04 -8.33
C LEU A 101 -0.34 19.30 -8.92
N ASP A 102 0.69 19.07 -9.71
CA ASP A 102 1.43 20.08 -10.45
C ASP A 102 1.16 19.92 -11.96
N SER A 103 0.30 20.74 -12.50
CA SER A 103 -0.05 20.73 -13.93
C SER A 103 1.08 21.26 -14.83
N ALA A 104 2.11 21.86 -14.27
CA ALA A 104 3.30 22.27 -15.01
C ALA A 104 4.34 21.16 -15.12
N ASN A 105 4.13 20.03 -14.40
CA ASN A 105 5.04 18.89 -14.34
C ASN A 105 6.48 19.31 -14.06
N THR A 106 6.66 20.15 -13.02
CA THR A 106 8.01 20.65 -12.62
C THR A 106 8.82 19.58 -11.89
N TYR A 107 8.15 18.49 -11.46
CA TYR A 107 8.74 17.39 -10.70
C TYR A 107 9.42 17.88 -9.40
N GLY A 108 8.82 18.90 -8.80
CA GLY A 108 9.30 19.55 -7.58
C GLY A 108 9.02 18.70 -6.33
N ASP A 109 9.68 19.05 -5.22
CA ASP A 109 9.39 18.43 -3.92
C ASP A 109 7.93 18.68 -3.51
N GLY A 110 7.26 17.63 -3.02
CA GLY A 110 5.86 17.69 -2.59
C GLY A 110 4.85 17.79 -3.74
N THR A 111 5.19 17.34 -4.94
CA THR A 111 4.31 17.40 -6.11
C THR A 111 3.84 16.02 -6.59
N LEU A 112 2.72 16.04 -7.33
CA LEU A 112 2.23 14.96 -8.19
C LEU A 112 2.32 15.44 -9.63
N SER A 113 2.92 14.68 -10.52
CA SER A 113 2.89 14.97 -11.96
C SER A 113 1.50 14.70 -12.52
N GLU A 114 0.95 15.67 -13.29
CA GLU A 114 -0.34 15.49 -13.96
C GLU A 114 -0.29 14.37 -15.03
N GLU A 115 0.83 14.24 -15.73
CA GLU A 115 0.99 13.27 -16.81
C GLU A 115 0.95 11.82 -16.32
N GLY A 116 1.49 11.54 -15.14
CA GLY A 116 1.53 10.20 -14.53
C GLY A 116 0.37 9.90 -13.59
N SER A 117 -0.51 10.87 -13.27
CA SER A 117 -1.52 10.73 -12.23
C SER A 117 -2.94 10.69 -12.80
N PHE A 118 -3.62 9.55 -12.64
CA PHE A 118 -4.96 9.35 -13.19
C PHE A 118 -5.74 8.24 -12.48
N PHE A 119 -7.01 8.15 -12.76
CA PHE A 119 -7.93 7.11 -12.34
C PHE A 119 -8.30 6.19 -13.50
N GLY A 120 -8.39 4.88 -13.26
CA GLY A 120 -8.76 3.90 -14.25
C GLY A 120 -9.62 2.76 -13.72
N ILE A 121 -10.54 2.27 -14.56
CA ILE A 121 -11.31 1.04 -14.33
C ILE A 121 -11.01 0.08 -15.47
N MET A 122 -10.67 -1.16 -15.12
CA MET A 122 -10.42 -2.23 -16.10
C MET A 122 -11.71 -2.98 -16.41
N ASN A 123 -11.89 -3.37 -17.68
CA ASN A 123 -12.95 -4.29 -18.09
C ASN A 123 -12.51 -5.76 -17.94
N ALA A 124 -13.41 -6.68 -18.30
CA ALA A 124 -13.15 -8.12 -18.20
C ALA A 124 -12.02 -8.60 -19.13
N GLU A 125 -11.73 -7.85 -20.20
CA GLU A 125 -10.68 -8.15 -21.17
C GLU A 125 -9.31 -7.55 -20.76
N GLY A 126 -9.20 -6.95 -19.56
CA GLY A 126 -7.96 -6.35 -19.08
C GLY A 126 -7.57 -5.05 -19.80
N LYS A 127 -8.58 -4.29 -20.31
CA LYS A 127 -8.37 -2.97 -20.91
C LYS A 127 -9.07 -1.89 -20.11
N PHE A 128 -8.60 -0.67 -20.17
CA PHE A 128 -9.29 0.45 -19.54
C PHE A 128 -10.70 0.63 -20.15
N ALA A 129 -11.73 0.39 -19.34
CA ALA A 129 -13.10 0.75 -19.66
C ALA A 129 -13.37 2.23 -19.40
N LYS A 130 -12.68 2.79 -18.40
CA LYS A 130 -12.74 4.21 -18.02
C LYS A 130 -11.33 4.65 -17.64
N SER A 131 -10.92 5.83 -18.10
CA SER A 131 -9.71 6.52 -17.67
C SER A 131 -10.03 8.01 -17.57
N ILE A 132 -9.71 8.63 -16.42
CA ILE A 132 -9.98 10.05 -16.15
C ILE A 132 -8.77 10.63 -15.46
N ASN A 133 -8.27 11.74 -15.98
CA ASN A 133 -7.17 12.47 -15.38
C ASN A 133 -7.64 13.25 -14.14
N PHE A 134 -6.72 13.49 -13.24
CA PHE A 134 -6.93 14.40 -12.13
C PHE A 134 -6.93 15.84 -12.66
N LYS A 135 -7.86 16.66 -12.18
CA LYS A 135 -7.89 18.10 -12.40
C LYS A 135 -7.19 18.83 -11.27
N ASN A 136 -7.37 18.30 -10.05
CA ASN A 136 -6.68 18.74 -8.85
C ASN A 136 -6.56 17.54 -7.90
N ALA A 137 -5.48 17.46 -7.14
CA ALA A 137 -5.31 16.42 -6.15
C ALA A 137 -4.43 16.89 -5.00
N THR A 138 -4.76 16.44 -3.80
CA THR A 138 -3.92 16.56 -2.61
C THR A 138 -3.81 15.19 -1.98
N VAL A 139 -2.58 14.71 -1.85
CA VAL A 139 -2.24 13.47 -1.13
C VAL A 139 -1.59 13.84 0.19
N THR A 140 -2.02 13.21 1.27
CA THR A 140 -1.38 13.30 2.59
C THR A 140 -0.94 11.91 3.00
N VAL A 141 0.33 11.79 3.34
CA VAL A 141 0.95 10.56 3.86
C VAL A 141 1.39 10.83 5.29
N GLU A 142 0.85 10.07 6.23
CA GLU A 142 1.18 10.20 7.66
C GLU A 142 0.94 8.87 8.38
N ASN A 143 1.96 8.37 9.09
CA ASN A 143 1.84 7.19 9.96
C ASN A 143 1.22 5.97 9.25
N GLU A 144 1.77 5.53 8.14
CA GLU A 144 1.29 4.40 7.36
C GLU A 144 -0.12 4.58 6.78
N LYS A 145 -0.57 5.84 6.66
CA LYS A 145 -1.83 6.20 6.02
C LYS A 145 -1.56 7.05 4.80
N PHE A 146 -2.23 6.68 3.73
CA PHE A 146 -2.31 7.44 2.50
C PHE A 146 -3.74 7.92 2.31
N VAL A 147 -3.91 9.23 2.16
CA VAL A 147 -5.22 9.87 1.94
C VAL A 147 -5.10 10.79 0.75
N ALA A 148 -5.90 10.57 -0.28
CA ALA A 148 -5.99 11.47 -1.43
C ALA A 148 -7.40 12.06 -1.55
N ILE A 149 -7.45 13.37 -1.75
CA ILE A 149 -8.65 14.12 -2.15
C ILE A 149 -8.42 14.59 -3.57
N ILE A 150 -9.28 14.16 -4.50
CA ILE A 150 -9.06 14.33 -5.93
C ILE A 150 -10.30 14.96 -6.57
N GLU A 151 -10.11 16.05 -7.32
CA GLU A 151 -11.08 16.55 -8.27
C GLU A 151 -10.73 16.00 -9.66
N MET A 152 -11.64 15.27 -10.27
CA MET A 152 -11.48 14.69 -11.59
C MET A 152 -11.80 15.69 -12.70
N THR A 153 -11.26 15.51 -13.90
CA THR A 153 -11.54 16.37 -15.05
C THR A 153 -13.01 16.31 -15.52
N ASN A 154 -13.77 15.27 -15.15
CA ASN A 154 -15.21 15.17 -15.38
C ASN A 154 -16.06 15.83 -14.30
N GLY A 155 -15.43 16.42 -13.27
CA GLY A 155 -16.08 17.13 -12.17
C GLY A 155 -16.45 16.28 -10.96
N GLU A 156 -16.23 14.96 -10.99
CA GLU A 156 -16.41 14.09 -9.82
C GLU A 156 -15.30 14.37 -8.78
N THR A 157 -15.64 14.23 -7.50
CA THR A 157 -14.70 14.31 -6.38
C THR A 157 -14.52 12.95 -5.74
N HIS A 158 -13.27 12.51 -5.63
CA HIS A 158 -12.94 11.21 -5.07
C HIS A 158 -12.17 11.36 -3.76
N TYR A 159 -12.51 10.53 -2.78
CA TYR A 159 -11.77 10.35 -1.53
C TYR A 159 -11.19 8.95 -1.50
N VAL A 160 -9.86 8.88 -1.60
CA VAL A 160 -9.13 7.61 -1.73
C VAL A 160 -8.27 7.40 -0.50
N THR A 161 -8.35 6.24 0.11
CA THR A 161 -7.57 5.92 1.31
C THR A 161 -6.90 4.57 1.21
N TYR A 162 -5.72 4.47 1.83
CA TYR A 162 -5.06 3.22 2.16
C TYR A 162 -4.44 3.33 3.55
N GLU A 163 -4.44 2.24 4.31
CA GLU A 163 -3.81 2.14 5.62
C GLU A 163 -3.05 0.82 5.68
N GLY A 164 -1.75 0.89 5.88
CA GLY A 164 -0.83 -0.25 5.90
C GLY A 164 0.55 0.15 5.44
N ASP A 165 1.37 -0.83 5.16
CA ASP A 165 2.74 -0.65 4.70
C ASP A 165 2.78 0.14 3.38
N LEU A 166 3.58 1.22 3.36
CA LEU A 166 3.77 2.10 2.20
C LEU A 166 5.10 1.81 1.48
N LEU A 167 5.56 0.56 1.56
CA LEU A 167 6.73 0.11 0.85
C LEU A 167 6.48 0.19 -0.66
N VAL A 168 7.41 0.79 -1.36
CA VAL A 168 7.42 0.89 -2.82
C VAL A 168 8.55 -0.01 -3.31
N ASP A 169 8.22 -1.05 -4.02
CA ASP A 169 9.20 -2.01 -4.50
C ASP A 169 9.82 -1.57 -5.83
N SER A 170 11.13 -1.69 -5.96
CA SER A 170 11.80 -1.71 -7.25
C SER A 170 11.58 -3.05 -7.96
N ASP A 171 11.37 -4.12 -7.18
CA ASP A 171 11.10 -5.46 -7.66
C ASP A 171 9.68 -5.88 -7.28
N TYR A 172 8.82 -6.08 -8.25
CA TYR A 172 7.41 -6.36 -8.08
C TYR A 172 7.15 -7.60 -7.24
N ILE A 173 6.36 -7.46 -6.16
CA ILE A 173 5.73 -8.59 -5.47
C ILE A 173 4.58 -9.09 -6.34
N TYR A 174 4.78 -10.22 -6.96
CA TYR A 174 3.78 -10.80 -7.88
C TYR A 174 2.67 -11.51 -7.13
N SER A 175 1.43 -11.12 -7.38
CA SER A 175 0.28 -11.86 -6.93
C SER A 175 -0.71 -12.07 -8.07
N THR A 176 -1.14 -13.31 -8.27
CA THR A 176 -2.24 -13.66 -9.17
C THR A 176 -3.59 -13.67 -8.43
N PHE A 177 -3.60 -13.44 -7.12
CA PHE A 177 -4.81 -13.37 -6.31
C PHE A 177 -5.43 -11.98 -6.33
N ASN A 178 -6.74 -11.92 -6.44
CA ASN A 178 -7.52 -10.67 -6.45
C ASN A 178 -8.17 -10.37 -5.11
N GLU A 179 -8.05 -11.29 -4.14
CA GLU A 179 -8.65 -11.20 -2.81
C GLU A 179 -7.76 -11.86 -1.77
N ASP A 180 -7.93 -11.46 -0.52
CA ASP A 180 -7.27 -12.11 0.60
C ASP A 180 -7.84 -13.51 0.80
N PHE A 181 -6.98 -14.45 1.18
CA PHE A 181 -7.38 -15.83 1.48
C PHE A 181 -6.72 -16.31 2.77
N THR A 182 -7.26 -17.37 3.33
CA THR A 182 -6.71 -18.02 4.51
C THR A 182 -6.17 -19.40 4.14
N PHE A 183 -4.89 -19.62 4.38
CA PHE A 183 -4.28 -20.95 4.30
C PHE A 183 -4.27 -21.60 5.68
N ALA A 184 -5.11 -22.64 5.85
CA ALA A 184 -5.17 -23.39 7.10
C ALA A 184 -4.11 -24.50 7.09
N ILE A 185 -3.08 -24.36 7.94
CA ILE A 185 -1.92 -25.26 7.99
C ILE A 185 -2.17 -26.57 8.79
N GLU A 186 -3.32 -26.72 9.43
CA GLU A 186 -3.65 -27.95 10.13
C GLU A 186 -3.60 -29.15 9.17
N ASN A 187 -2.88 -30.18 9.56
CA ASN A 187 -2.61 -31.37 8.76
C ASN A 187 -1.78 -31.13 7.48
N ALA A 188 -1.09 -30.00 7.34
CA ALA A 188 -0.06 -29.82 6.32
C ALA A 188 1.22 -30.59 6.71
N ASN A 189 1.97 -31.03 5.69
CA ASN A 189 3.35 -31.48 5.91
C ASN A 189 4.21 -30.22 6.05
N ILE A 190 4.83 -30.06 7.21
CA ILE A 190 5.65 -28.88 7.51
C ILE A 190 7.11 -29.29 7.57
N THR A 191 7.98 -28.58 6.85
CA THR A 191 9.43 -28.69 6.96
C THR A 191 10.00 -27.32 7.32
N ALA A 192 11.10 -27.30 8.08
CA ALA A 192 11.81 -26.09 8.42
C ALA A 192 13.32 -26.33 8.24
N THR A 193 13.96 -25.50 7.44
CA THR A 193 15.39 -25.60 7.10
C THR A 193 16.10 -24.32 7.48
N ASN A 194 17.19 -24.45 8.25
CA ASN A 194 18.05 -23.31 8.59
C ASN A 194 19.18 -23.18 7.55
N TYR A 195 19.29 -22.04 6.95
CA TYR A 195 20.36 -21.68 5.99
C TYR A 195 21.49 -20.87 6.63
N GLY A 196 21.41 -20.60 7.94
CA GLY A 196 22.41 -19.79 8.63
C GLY A 196 22.18 -18.28 8.46
N ASP A 197 23.22 -17.50 8.72
CA ASP A 197 23.20 -16.05 8.57
C ASP A 197 23.61 -15.66 7.13
N VAL A 198 22.75 -15.99 6.17
CA VAL A 198 23.01 -15.74 4.73
C VAL A 198 22.97 -14.25 4.36
N TYR A 199 22.34 -13.43 5.19
CA TYR A 199 22.26 -11.98 4.99
C TYR A 199 23.35 -11.21 5.73
N GLU A 200 24.22 -11.90 6.50
CA GLU A 200 25.29 -11.30 7.31
C GLU A 200 24.81 -10.23 8.32
N VAL A 201 23.59 -10.43 8.86
CA VAL A 201 22.94 -9.49 9.78
C VAL A 201 22.82 -10.02 11.21
N GLY A 202 23.48 -11.13 11.52
CA GLY A 202 23.45 -11.77 12.85
C GLY A 202 22.16 -12.53 13.12
N LYS A 203 21.37 -12.86 12.09
CA LYS A 203 20.13 -13.62 12.18
C LYS A 203 20.20 -14.90 11.36
N GLN A 204 19.43 -15.88 11.75
CA GLN A 204 19.37 -17.16 11.05
C GLN A 204 18.20 -17.15 10.08
N ALA A 205 18.46 -17.29 8.78
CA ALA A 205 17.42 -17.42 7.77
C ALA A 205 16.84 -18.83 7.81
N TRP A 206 15.55 -18.93 8.16
CA TRP A 206 14.80 -20.17 8.17
C TRP A 206 13.75 -20.16 7.06
N TYR A 207 13.74 -21.22 6.28
CA TYR A 207 12.66 -21.49 5.32
C TYR A 207 11.71 -22.52 5.91
N ILE A 208 10.45 -22.14 6.08
CA ILE A 208 9.39 -22.97 6.59
C ILE A 208 8.41 -23.21 5.46
N GLU A 209 8.25 -24.46 5.05
CA GLU A 209 7.34 -24.88 3.99
C GLU A 209 6.19 -25.68 4.57
N ALA A 210 4.98 -25.41 4.14
CA ALA A 210 3.77 -26.16 4.48
C ALA A 210 3.07 -26.62 3.20
N VAL A 211 2.99 -27.96 3.03
CA VAL A 211 2.36 -28.57 1.85
C VAL A 211 1.08 -29.29 2.26
N LYS A 212 -0.02 -28.97 1.60
CA LYS A 212 -1.33 -29.56 1.84
C LYS A 212 -2.08 -29.81 0.53
N GLY A 213 -2.04 -31.05 0.04
CA GLY A 213 -2.56 -31.35 -1.29
C GLY A 213 -1.77 -30.60 -2.37
N ASN A 214 -2.45 -29.77 -3.11
CA ASN A 214 -1.82 -28.93 -4.14
C ASN A 214 -1.43 -27.53 -3.64
N ASP A 215 -1.67 -27.25 -2.38
CA ASP A 215 -1.33 -25.95 -1.80
C ASP A 215 0.08 -26.00 -1.20
N LEU A 216 0.92 -25.04 -1.59
CA LEU A 216 2.27 -24.85 -1.07
C LEU A 216 2.40 -23.43 -0.51
N PHE A 217 2.71 -23.34 0.76
CA PHE A 217 3.04 -22.10 1.44
C PHE A 217 4.50 -22.16 1.88
N LYS A 218 5.25 -21.11 1.62
CA LYS A 218 6.62 -20.92 2.09
C LYS A 218 6.72 -19.59 2.82
N ILE A 219 7.39 -19.61 3.97
CA ILE A 219 7.75 -18.38 4.68
C ILE A 219 9.24 -18.41 5.00
N GLU A 220 9.90 -17.30 4.72
CA GLU A 220 11.27 -17.03 5.12
C GLU A 220 11.28 -16.10 6.32
N VAL A 221 11.85 -16.56 7.43
CA VAL A 221 11.94 -15.79 8.67
C VAL A 221 13.39 -15.61 9.11
N LEU A 222 13.70 -14.45 9.68
CA LEU A 222 14.98 -14.11 10.27
C LEU A 222 14.89 -14.29 11.79
N ALA A 223 15.33 -15.46 12.26
CA ALA A 223 15.25 -15.86 13.66
C ALA A 223 16.55 -15.61 14.41
N ASN A 224 16.47 -15.43 15.72
CA ASN A 224 17.65 -15.33 16.59
C ASN A 224 18.30 -16.70 16.85
N SER A 225 17.54 -17.77 16.73
CA SER A 225 17.98 -19.12 17.10
C SER A 225 18.35 -19.97 15.88
N ALA A 226 19.52 -20.61 15.95
CA ALA A 226 19.90 -21.63 14.98
C ALA A 226 19.24 -23.01 15.22
N ALA A 227 18.56 -23.19 16.35
CA ALA A 227 17.93 -24.46 16.72
C ALA A 227 16.44 -24.52 16.36
N THR A 228 15.74 -23.38 16.36
CA THR A 228 14.30 -23.30 16.09
C THR A 228 13.91 -21.93 15.55
N PRO A 229 12.98 -21.84 14.58
CA PRO A 229 12.41 -20.59 14.09
C PRO A 229 11.19 -20.13 14.91
N GLU A 230 11.09 -20.53 16.17
CA GLU A 230 9.96 -20.18 17.03
C GLU A 230 9.94 -18.67 17.31
N GLY A 231 8.81 -18.00 17.05
CA GLY A 231 8.70 -16.55 17.22
C GLY A 231 7.42 -15.94 16.65
N VAL A 232 7.31 -14.64 16.77
CA VAL A 232 6.29 -13.81 16.12
C VAL A 232 7.00 -12.86 15.18
N TYR A 233 6.71 -12.94 13.90
CA TYR A 233 7.44 -12.23 12.86
C TYR A 233 6.57 -11.17 12.20
N THR A 234 7.16 -10.02 11.91
CA THR A 234 6.55 -8.94 11.13
C THR A 234 7.26 -8.80 9.80
N LYS A 235 6.62 -8.22 8.79
CA LYS A 235 7.23 -7.99 7.48
C LYS A 235 8.51 -7.15 7.62
N PHE A 236 9.56 -7.55 6.90
CA PHE A 236 10.75 -6.72 6.77
C PHE A 236 10.48 -5.56 5.79
N THR A 237 10.76 -4.35 6.22
CA THR A 237 10.58 -3.11 5.47
C THR A 237 11.82 -2.22 5.52
N GLY A 238 13.01 -2.84 5.75
CA GLY A 238 14.27 -2.14 5.92
C GLY A 238 14.67 -1.90 7.37
N GLY A 239 15.96 -1.66 7.59
CA GLY A 239 16.57 -1.23 8.85
C GLY A 239 16.75 -2.32 9.88
N ASN A 240 15.73 -2.71 10.63
CA ASN A 240 15.84 -3.69 11.71
C ASN A 240 15.45 -5.09 11.26
N TYR A 241 16.36 -6.05 11.43
CA TYR A 241 16.19 -7.46 11.05
C TYR A 241 15.63 -8.36 12.17
N GLU A 242 15.27 -7.80 13.32
CA GLU A 242 14.80 -8.61 14.46
C GLU A 242 13.35 -9.02 14.29
N ASP A 243 13.09 -10.34 14.41
CA ASP A 243 11.77 -10.94 14.30
C ASP A 243 11.04 -10.54 13.00
N LYS A 244 11.76 -10.68 11.88
CA LYS A 244 11.23 -10.33 10.55
C LYS A 244 10.99 -11.56 9.68
N TYR A 245 10.00 -11.45 8.79
CA TYR A 245 9.90 -12.32 7.63
C TYR A 245 10.18 -11.53 6.35
N ILE A 246 10.79 -12.19 5.38
CA ILE A 246 11.10 -11.62 4.07
C ILE A 246 9.88 -11.80 3.18
N ALA A 247 9.37 -10.73 2.59
CA ALA A 247 8.30 -10.80 1.60
C ALA A 247 8.73 -11.58 0.35
N GLY A 248 7.76 -12.08 -0.42
CA GLY A 248 8.07 -12.79 -1.66
C GLY A 248 8.59 -11.86 -2.73
N TYR A 249 9.63 -12.28 -3.44
CA TYR A 249 10.20 -11.58 -4.59
C TYR A 249 10.64 -12.61 -5.64
N ILE A 250 10.96 -12.15 -6.84
CA ILE A 250 11.49 -13.00 -7.91
C ILE A 250 12.86 -12.46 -8.32
N ASP A 251 13.84 -13.34 -8.35
CA ASP A 251 15.17 -13.08 -8.85
C ASP A 251 15.54 -14.05 -9.98
N GLU A 252 16.84 -14.11 -10.36
CA GLU A 252 17.34 -15.00 -11.40
C GLU A 252 17.20 -16.49 -11.05
N ASP A 253 17.13 -16.83 -9.76
CA ASP A 253 16.94 -18.19 -9.23
C ASP A 253 15.45 -18.54 -9.05
N GLY A 254 14.54 -17.60 -9.29
CA GLY A 254 13.09 -17.77 -9.25
C GLY A 254 12.42 -17.13 -8.04
N LEU A 255 11.36 -17.76 -7.52
CA LEU A 255 10.53 -17.21 -6.45
C LEU A 255 11.18 -17.42 -5.07
N GLN A 256 11.53 -16.34 -4.42
CA GLN A 256 12.21 -16.28 -3.12
C GLN A 256 11.31 -15.71 -2.00
N GLY A 257 11.80 -15.76 -0.78
CA GLY A 257 11.12 -15.19 0.39
C GLY A 257 9.83 -15.91 0.78
N THR A 258 8.80 -15.14 1.14
CA THR A 258 7.51 -15.65 1.63
C THR A 258 6.45 -15.57 0.54
N TRP A 259 5.88 -16.73 0.18
CA TRP A 259 4.88 -16.84 -0.87
C TRP A 259 3.96 -18.05 -0.69
N TYR A 260 2.86 -18.05 -1.42
CA TYR A 260 1.95 -19.17 -1.54
C TYR A 260 1.70 -19.47 -3.02
N ALA A 261 1.65 -20.73 -3.35
CA ALA A 261 1.31 -21.19 -4.69
C ALA A 261 0.31 -22.34 -4.62
N LYS A 262 -0.58 -22.40 -5.59
CA LYS A 262 -1.44 -23.55 -5.84
C LYS A 262 -0.93 -24.28 -7.07
N LEU A 263 -0.44 -25.50 -6.87
CA LEU A 263 0.08 -26.33 -7.94
C LEU A 263 -1.11 -26.81 -8.78
N THR A 264 -1.14 -26.41 -10.04
CA THR A 264 -2.07 -26.95 -11.04
C THR A 264 -1.38 -28.10 -11.74
N GLY A 265 -1.91 -29.32 -11.60
CA GLY A 265 -1.38 -30.52 -12.23
C GLY A 265 -1.50 -30.52 -13.73
#